data_28a54b51667d3dad5546040d9a01cb60
#
_entry.id   28a54b51667d3dad5546040d9a01cb60
#
_cell.length_a   1.000
_cell.length_b   1.000
_cell.length_c   1.000
_cell.angle_alpha   90.00
_cell.angle_beta   90.00
_cell.angle_gamma   90.00
#
_symmetry.space_group_name_H-M   'P 1'
#
loop_
_entity.id
_entity.type
_entity.pdbx_description
1 polymer ?
#
loop_
_entity_poly.entity_id
_entity_poly.type
_entity_poly.pdbx_seq_one_letter_code
_entity_poly.pdbx_strand_id
1 'polypeptide(L)'
;MRQFFPIRPNWQYFTYNYALFAAGFFFLTRSKYHNLFYYLMLLTPYIVVFSTHRFRALFESTIFKLAAAYLLMVAVSVLWGSPPEPRELSKYLFHFLYLTAFIALTIELSLHSRDFLDKTLKAILISAAFWAPVAIALFYQDAQWSERLSGVGRLVNPVSGSTVYGMVALICFYMYIEHDEFTTKWRSFALAVGALCIAYMILTQTRGTVIGLFLALLLYTLFSHHWKIALTVIAAGATLGFLFFVGIFPPELVLARGMSYRPEIWSIALTYILDNPWFGHGAEFGVAYEVSKNVTINSHTHNAFINSLLYVGIAGTILLLMAIAQSLRYTRTSNNRLAFMLLVYAIIDLSLNGYKLLDHPQVGWLYFWFPIALAATSELRQKLPQH
;
A
#
# COMPACT_ATOMS: atom_id res chain seq x y z
N MET A 1 20.67 -6.74 -40.32
CA MET A 1 20.02 -6.30 -39.05
C MET A 1 21.06 -6.37 -37.92
N ARG A 2 21.51 -5.24 -37.39
CA ARG A 2 22.43 -5.21 -36.22
C ARG A 2 21.68 -5.83 -35.03
N GLN A 3 22.15 -6.98 -34.55
CA GLN A 3 21.69 -7.51 -33.25
C GLN A 3 22.10 -6.48 -32.19
N PHE A 4 21.16 -5.67 -31.74
CA PHE A 4 21.34 -4.91 -30.51
C PHE A 4 21.48 -5.91 -29.38
N PHE A 5 22.71 -6.10 -28.91
CA PHE A 5 22.96 -6.87 -27.68
C PHE A 5 22.22 -6.16 -26.57
N PRO A 6 21.25 -6.80 -25.91
CA PRO A 6 20.53 -6.15 -24.83
C PRO A 6 21.54 -5.80 -23.74
N ILE A 7 21.57 -4.52 -23.35
CA ILE A 7 22.39 -4.06 -22.21
C ILE A 7 21.98 -4.88 -20.99
N ARG A 8 22.94 -5.57 -20.38
CA ARG A 8 22.63 -6.34 -19.17
C ARG A 8 22.30 -5.40 -18.02
N PRO A 9 21.18 -5.60 -17.30
CA PRO A 9 20.83 -4.76 -16.16
C PRO A 9 21.86 -4.88 -15.04
N ASN A 10 22.25 -3.76 -14.48
CA ASN A 10 22.96 -3.74 -13.21
C ASN A 10 21.94 -3.83 -12.06
N TRP A 11 21.62 -5.05 -11.62
CA TRP A 11 20.62 -5.27 -10.58
C TRP A 11 20.99 -4.64 -9.24
N GLN A 12 22.27 -4.47 -8.93
CA GLN A 12 22.71 -3.76 -7.72
C GLN A 12 22.34 -2.28 -7.81
N TYR A 13 22.57 -1.62 -8.94
CA TYR A 13 22.14 -0.24 -9.16
C TYR A 13 20.64 -0.06 -8.90
N PHE A 14 19.82 -0.92 -9.50
CA PHE A 14 18.37 -0.86 -9.31
C PHE A 14 17.97 -1.16 -7.86
N THR A 15 18.61 -2.12 -7.20
CA THR A 15 18.34 -2.46 -5.80
C THR A 15 18.59 -1.27 -4.86
N TYR A 16 19.72 -0.58 -4.99
CA TYR A 16 20.02 0.59 -4.15
C TYR A 16 19.07 1.76 -4.42
N ASN A 17 18.82 2.07 -5.69
CA ASN A 17 17.91 3.17 -6.04
C ASN A 17 16.46 2.87 -5.66
N TYR A 18 16.03 1.61 -5.73
CA TYR A 18 14.72 1.21 -5.26
C TYR A 18 14.59 1.35 -3.73
N ALA A 19 15.60 0.92 -2.99
CA ALA A 19 15.63 1.09 -1.54
C ALA A 19 15.60 2.57 -1.13
N LEU A 20 16.34 3.44 -1.84
CA LEU A 20 16.30 4.90 -1.65
C LEU A 20 14.94 5.49 -2.03
N PHE A 21 14.31 5.01 -3.10
CA PHE A 21 12.96 5.42 -3.48
C PHE A 21 11.93 5.05 -2.40
N ALA A 22 11.98 3.82 -1.88
CA ALA A 22 11.11 3.38 -0.80
C ALA A 22 11.33 4.20 0.49
N ALA A 23 12.58 4.50 0.84
CA ALA A 23 12.95 5.38 1.94
C ALA A 23 12.46 6.83 1.74
N GLY A 24 12.43 7.31 0.50
CA GLY A 24 12.03 8.67 0.12
C GLY A 24 10.61 9.05 0.54
N PHE A 25 9.71 8.09 0.76
CA PHE A 25 8.37 8.36 1.26
C PHE A 25 8.35 9.03 2.64
N PHE A 26 9.38 8.82 3.45
CA PHE A 26 9.45 9.33 4.81
C PHE A 26 9.95 10.78 4.91
N PHE A 27 10.80 11.23 3.98
CA PHE A 27 11.50 12.52 4.13
C PHE A 27 11.34 13.50 2.97
N LEU A 28 10.99 13.05 1.76
CA LEU A 28 10.83 13.96 0.63
C LEU A 28 9.52 14.75 0.77
N THR A 29 9.68 16.05 1.04
CA THR A 29 8.55 16.94 1.34
C THR A 29 7.68 17.25 0.11
N ARG A 30 8.29 17.31 -1.08
CA ARG A 30 7.58 17.61 -2.31
C ARG A 30 7.46 16.36 -3.18
N SER A 31 6.23 15.99 -3.53
CA SER A 31 5.96 14.88 -4.45
C SER A 31 6.76 14.97 -5.75
N LYS A 32 6.98 16.17 -6.28
CA LYS A 32 7.77 16.42 -7.48
C LYS A 32 9.18 15.81 -7.42
N TYR A 33 9.90 15.98 -6.31
CA TYR A 33 11.27 15.45 -6.19
C TYR A 33 11.29 13.92 -6.07
N HIS A 34 10.33 13.35 -5.35
CA HIS A 34 10.20 11.89 -5.23
C HIS A 34 9.83 11.25 -6.57
N ASN A 35 8.89 11.86 -7.29
CA ASN A 35 8.50 11.40 -8.61
C ASN A 35 9.67 11.53 -9.61
N LEU A 36 10.39 12.67 -9.59
CA LEU A 36 11.56 12.88 -10.43
C LEU A 36 12.66 11.85 -10.16
N PHE A 37 12.90 11.52 -8.88
CA PHE A 37 13.84 10.45 -8.51
C PHE A 37 13.42 9.11 -9.13
N TYR A 38 12.13 8.74 -9.02
CA TYR A 38 11.61 7.53 -9.64
C TYR A 38 11.83 7.54 -11.16
N TYR A 39 11.48 8.63 -11.84
CA TYR A 39 11.58 8.72 -13.29
C TYR A 39 13.02 8.66 -13.79
N LEU A 40 13.94 9.36 -13.15
CA LEU A 40 15.33 9.44 -13.60
C LEU A 40 16.18 8.25 -13.15
N MET A 41 16.00 7.77 -11.91
CA MET A 41 16.89 6.75 -11.33
C MET A 41 16.37 5.32 -11.48
N LEU A 42 15.07 5.14 -11.69
CA LEU A 42 14.48 3.81 -11.83
C LEU A 42 13.84 3.61 -13.20
N LEU A 43 12.86 4.41 -13.58
CA LEU A 43 12.06 4.19 -14.78
C LEU A 43 12.88 4.33 -16.06
N THR A 44 13.58 5.46 -16.26
CA THR A 44 14.37 5.70 -17.46
C THR A 44 15.47 4.64 -17.66
N PRO A 45 16.32 4.35 -16.65
CA PRO A 45 17.30 3.25 -16.79
C PRO A 45 16.65 1.89 -17.02
N TYR A 46 15.48 1.63 -16.41
CA TYR A 46 14.75 0.37 -16.62
C TYR A 46 14.25 0.22 -18.06
N ILE A 47 13.74 1.30 -18.66
CA ILE A 47 13.34 1.32 -20.08
C ILE A 47 14.54 1.06 -20.99
N VAL A 48 15.71 1.65 -20.72
CA VAL A 48 16.93 1.48 -21.51
C VAL A 48 17.41 0.01 -21.49
N VAL A 49 17.33 -0.66 -20.36
CA VAL A 49 17.73 -2.08 -20.23
C VAL A 49 16.58 -3.05 -20.53
N PHE A 50 15.44 -2.53 -20.98
CA PHE A 50 14.25 -3.32 -21.25
C PHE A 50 14.52 -4.43 -22.29
N SER A 51 13.98 -5.61 -22.04
CA SER A 51 14.08 -6.76 -22.93
C SER A 51 12.70 -7.37 -23.17
N THR A 52 12.34 -7.53 -24.44
CA THR A 52 11.07 -8.16 -24.84
C THR A 52 10.93 -9.58 -24.29
N HIS A 53 12.04 -10.32 -24.16
CA HIS A 53 12.03 -11.67 -23.59
C HIS A 53 11.65 -11.63 -22.10
N ARG A 54 12.28 -10.74 -21.32
CA ARG A 54 11.96 -10.58 -19.87
C ARG A 54 10.53 -10.08 -19.68
N PHE A 55 10.09 -9.15 -20.52
CA PHE A 55 8.72 -8.66 -20.49
C PHE A 55 7.71 -9.79 -20.74
N ARG A 56 7.96 -10.66 -21.72
CA ARG A 56 7.10 -11.84 -21.94
C ARG A 56 7.04 -12.74 -20.72
N ALA A 57 8.16 -12.94 -20.02
CA ALA A 57 8.19 -13.74 -18.81
C ALA A 57 7.32 -13.17 -17.69
N LEU A 58 7.18 -11.83 -17.58
CA LEU A 58 6.25 -11.21 -16.63
C LEU A 58 4.79 -11.59 -16.90
N PHE A 59 4.42 -11.76 -18.18
CA PHE A 59 3.07 -12.17 -18.58
C PHE A 59 2.77 -13.66 -18.30
N GLU A 60 3.74 -14.47 -17.86
CA GLU A 60 3.44 -15.79 -17.28
C GLU A 60 2.76 -15.65 -15.91
N SER A 61 2.94 -14.51 -15.23
CA SER A 61 2.21 -14.22 -13.98
C SER A 61 0.78 -13.79 -14.28
N THR A 62 -0.18 -14.55 -13.77
CA THR A 62 -1.61 -14.21 -13.80
C THR A 62 -1.88 -12.95 -12.96
N ILE A 63 -1.18 -12.81 -11.82
CA ILE A 63 -1.29 -11.65 -10.93
C ILE A 63 -0.88 -10.38 -11.70
N PHE A 64 0.27 -10.41 -12.39
CA PHE A 64 0.74 -9.26 -13.18
C PHE A 64 -0.25 -8.90 -14.30
N LYS A 65 -0.78 -9.88 -15.05
CA LYS A 65 -1.78 -9.66 -16.09
C LYS A 65 -3.05 -9.00 -15.55
N LEU A 66 -3.58 -9.51 -14.44
CA LEU A 66 -4.81 -8.99 -13.84
C LEU A 66 -4.60 -7.57 -13.28
N ALA A 67 -3.47 -7.32 -12.63
CA ALA A 67 -3.12 -6.00 -12.14
C ALA A 67 -2.96 -4.99 -13.30
N ALA A 68 -2.24 -5.35 -14.35
CA ALA A 68 -2.07 -4.50 -15.53
C ALA A 68 -3.39 -4.26 -16.25
N ALA A 69 -4.25 -5.28 -16.40
CA ALA A 69 -5.57 -5.14 -17.01
C ALA A 69 -6.49 -4.20 -16.20
N TYR A 70 -6.51 -4.33 -14.87
CA TYR A 70 -7.23 -3.42 -14.00
C TYR A 70 -6.74 -1.97 -14.15
N LEU A 71 -5.42 -1.76 -14.05
CA LEU A 71 -4.82 -0.43 -14.15
C LEU A 71 -5.07 0.20 -15.53
N LEU A 72 -5.01 -0.59 -16.60
CA LEU A 72 -5.33 -0.12 -17.94
C LEU A 72 -6.81 0.27 -18.04
N MET A 73 -7.71 -0.55 -17.49
CA MET A 73 -9.13 -0.26 -17.48
C MET A 73 -9.43 1.05 -16.72
N VAL A 74 -8.78 1.29 -15.58
CA VAL A 74 -8.88 2.58 -14.87
C VAL A 74 -8.35 3.71 -15.74
N ALA A 75 -7.22 3.53 -16.45
CA ALA A 75 -6.63 4.57 -17.27
C ALA A 75 -7.52 4.97 -18.47
N VAL A 76 -8.15 4.00 -19.14
CA VAL A 76 -9.00 4.28 -20.29
C VAL A 76 -10.43 4.67 -19.90
N SER A 77 -10.83 4.48 -18.64
CA SER A 77 -12.19 4.78 -18.19
C SER A 77 -12.55 6.27 -18.26
N VAL A 78 -11.57 7.15 -18.36
CA VAL A 78 -11.77 8.59 -18.59
C VAL A 78 -12.47 8.89 -19.92
N LEU A 79 -12.47 7.94 -20.86
CA LEU A 79 -13.12 8.10 -22.18
C LEU A 79 -14.63 7.95 -22.13
N TRP A 80 -15.17 7.22 -21.14
CA TRP A 80 -16.61 7.03 -20.95
C TRP A 80 -17.13 7.60 -19.65
N GLY A 81 -16.31 8.43 -18.98
CA GLY A 81 -16.68 9.09 -17.73
C GLY A 81 -17.94 9.99 -17.89
N SER A 82 -18.52 10.37 -16.77
CA SER A 82 -19.69 11.26 -16.73
C SER A 82 -19.36 12.55 -15.96
N PRO A 83 -18.94 13.64 -16.63
CA PRO A 83 -18.72 13.77 -18.09
C PRO A 83 -17.43 13.04 -18.54
N PRO A 84 -17.34 12.67 -19.86
CA PRO A 84 -16.09 12.16 -20.41
C PRO A 84 -14.96 13.19 -20.36
N GLU A 85 -13.76 12.78 -19.96
CA GLU A 85 -12.58 13.64 -19.85
C GLU A 85 -11.40 13.12 -20.72
N PRO A 86 -11.53 13.14 -22.07
CA PRO A 86 -10.49 12.59 -22.94
C PRO A 86 -9.13 13.30 -22.82
N ARG A 87 -9.13 14.56 -22.35
CA ARG A 87 -7.90 15.34 -22.13
C ARG A 87 -7.03 14.75 -21.01
N GLU A 88 -7.63 14.04 -20.07
CA GLU A 88 -6.93 13.38 -18.96
C GLU A 88 -6.35 12.01 -19.36
N LEU A 89 -6.70 11.48 -20.53
CA LEU A 89 -6.26 10.15 -20.97
C LEU A 89 -4.73 10.00 -20.94
N SER A 90 -4.00 10.99 -21.46
CA SER A 90 -2.54 10.95 -21.48
C SER A 90 -1.96 10.85 -20.07
N LYS A 91 -2.46 11.62 -19.12
CA LYS A 91 -2.07 11.59 -17.71
C LYS A 91 -2.29 10.19 -17.10
N TYR A 92 -3.48 9.60 -17.31
CA TYR A 92 -3.80 8.28 -16.78
C TYR A 92 -3.00 7.15 -17.43
N LEU A 93 -2.72 7.24 -18.74
CA LEU A 93 -1.83 6.31 -19.44
C LEU A 93 -0.39 6.40 -18.92
N PHE A 94 0.13 7.60 -18.61
CA PHE A 94 1.43 7.74 -17.96
C PHE A 94 1.42 7.13 -16.56
N HIS A 95 0.38 7.36 -15.73
CA HIS A 95 0.26 6.72 -14.43
C HIS A 95 0.22 5.19 -14.55
N PHE A 96 -0.53 4.65 -15.53
CA PHE A 96 -0.55 3.23 -15.85
C PHE A 96 0.85 2.68 -16.17
N LEU A 97 1.59 3.35 -17.08
CA LEU A 97 2.93 2.96 -17.47
C LEU A 97 3.90 2.99 -16.28
N TYR A 98 3.86 4.06 -15.48
CA TYR A 98 4.74 4.22 -14.34
C TYR A 98 4.49 3.15 -13.27
N LEU A 99 3.25 2.89 -12.94
CA LEU A 99 2.90 1.91 -11.91
C LEU A 99 3.14 0.47 -12.40
N THR A 100 2.80 0.17 -13.66
CA THR A 100 3.09 -1.14 -14.26
C THR A 100 4.60 -1.40 -14.33
N ALA A 101 5.40 -0.38 -14.66
CA ALA A 101 6.86 -0.48 -14.64
C ALA A 101 7.41 -0.68 -13.22
N PHE A 102 6.82 -0.02 -12.21
CA PHE A 102 7.17 -0.25 -10.80
C PHE A 102 6.91 -1.69 -10.38
N ILE A 103 5.73 -2.24 -10.70
CA ILE A 103 5.38 -3.64 -10.41
C ILE A 103 6.36 -4.59 -11.13
N ALA A 104 6.61 -4.36 -12.42
CA ALA A 104 7.54 -5.15 -13.23
C ALA A 104 8.97 -5.12 -12.66
N LEU A 105 9.49 -3.94 -12.34
CA LEU A 105 10.82 -3.77 -11.76
C LEU A 105 10.91 -4.48 -10.39
N THR A 106 9.89 -4.38 -9.55
CA THR A 106 9.84 -5.08 -8.25
C THR A 106 9.91 -6.59 -8.44
N ILE A 107 9.17 -7.14 -9.40
CA ILE A 107 9.21 -8.58 -9.73
C ILE A 107 10.62 -8.97 -10.19
N GLU A 108 11.19 -8.25 -11.16
CA GLU A 108 12.52 -8.57 -11.70
C GLU A 108 13.62 -8.46 -10.63
N LEU A 109 13.59 -7.42 -9.78
CA LEU A 109 14.51 -7.28 -8.67
C LEU A 109 14.38 -8.44 -7.66
N SER A 110 13.16 -8.85 -7.36
CA SER A 110 12.91 -9.97 -6.45
C SER A 110 13.37 -11.32 -7.04
N LEU A 111 13.39 -11.46 -8.37
CA LEU A 111 13.88 -12.67 -9.04
C LEU A 111 15.41 -12.71 -9.20
N HIS A 112 16.03 -11.56 -9.47
CA HIS A 112 17.43 -11.50 -9.93
C HIS A 112 18.41 -10.91 -8.90
N SER A 113 17.93 -10.25 -7.84
CA SER A 113 18.77 -9.66 -6.79
C SER A 113 18.47 -10.32 -5.44
N ARG A 114 19.42 -11.11 -4.94
CA ARG A 114 19.27 -11.79 -3.62
C ARG A 114 19.10 -10.81 -2.47
N ASP A 115 19.76 -9.67 -2.55
CA ASP A 115 19.79 -8.66 -1.48
C ASP A 115 18.66 -7.63 -1.58
N PHE A 116 17.82 -7.71 -2.63
CA PHE A 116 16.82 -6.68 -2.90
C PHE A 116 15.87 -6.45 -1.73
N LEU A 117 15.25 -7.54 -1.26
CA LEU A 117 14.26 -7.44 -0.18
C LEU A 117 14.92 -6.96 1.12
N ASP A 118 16.05 -7.55 1.51
CA ASP A 118 16.78 -7.20 2.72
C ASP A 118 17.18 -5.71 2.73
N LYS A 119 17.77 -5.21 1.65
CA LYS A 119 18.19 -3.80 1.53
C LYS A 119 16.99 -2.86 1.55
N THR A 120 15.90 -3.23 0.87
CA THR A 120 14.68 -2.41 0.83
C THR A 120 14.03 -2.32 2.22
N LEU A 121 13.87 -3.45 2.92
CA LEU A 121 13.31 -3.47 4.27
C LEU A 121 14.17 -2.67 5.26
N LYS A 122 15.49 -2.86 5.23
CA LYS A 122 16.41 -2.10 6.09
C LYS A 122 16.37 -0.60 5.81
N ALA A 123 16.30 -0.17 4.56
CA ALA A 123 16.17 1.24 4.21
C ALA A 123 14.86 1.86 4.73
N ILE A 124 13.76 1.13 4.61
CA ILE A 124 12.45 1.52 5.16
C ILE A 124 12.55 1.64 6.69
N LEU A 125 13.12 0.64 7.39
CA LEU A 125 13.26 0.67 8.85
C LEU A 125 14.12 1.83 9.34
N ILE A 126 15.28 2.05 8.74
CA ILE A 126 16.18 3.15 9.11
C ILE A 126 15.47 4.50 8.92
N SER A 127 14.76 4.67 7.80
CA SER A 127 14.01 5.90 7.52
C SER A 127 12.89 6.11 8.54
N ALA A 128 12.12 5.07 8.85
CA ALA A 128 11.06 5.15 9.85
C ALA A 128 11.61 5.46 11.25
N ALA A 129 12.72 4.81 11.64
CA ALA A 129 13.37 5.02 12.95
C ALA A 129 13.83 6.48 13.13
N PHE A 130 14.32 7.10 12.05
CA PHE A 130 14.77 8.49 12.09
C PHE A 130 13.61 9.48 12.00
N TRP A 131 12.70 9.28 11.05
CA TRP A 131 11.68 10.28 10.74
C TRP A 131 10.44 10.23 11.63
N ALA A 132 10.14 9.11 12.30
CA ALA A 132 9.04 9.08 13.26
C ALA A 132 9.27 10.03 14.45
N PRO A 133 10.39 9.97 15.20
CA PRO A 133 10.63 10.90 16.29
C PRO A 133 10.78 12.34 15.81
N VAL A 134 11.38 12.58 14.65
CA VAL A 134 11.47 13.92 14.05
C VAL A 134 10.09 14.49 13.76
N ALA A 135 9.20 13.71 13.14
CA ALA A 135 7.84 14.15 12.85
C ALA A 135 7.04 14.44 14.13
N ILE A 136 7.17 13.58 15.15
CA ILE A 136 6.52 13.78 16.47
C ILE A 136 7.04 15.08 17.11
N ALA A 137 8.36 15.25 17.17
CA ALA A 137 8.97 16.42 17.78
C ALA A 137 8.55 17.71 17.06
N LEU A 138 8.66 17.76 15.74
CA LEU A 138 8.29 18.93 14.94
C LEU A 138 6.80 19.29 15.08
N PHE A 139 5.91 18.29 15.11
CA PHE A 139 4.48 18.56 15.22
C PHE A 139 4.13 19.10 16.60
N TYR A 140 4.58 18.47 17.67
CA TYR A 140 4.22 18.84 19.04
C TYR A 140 5.06 19.99 19.63
N GLN A 141 5.93 20.64 18.85
CA GLN A 141 6.50 21.93 19.22
C GLN A 141 5.42 23.03 19.34
N ASP A 142 4.44 23.01 18.43
CA ASP A 142 3.42 24.04 18.32
C ASP A 142 2.01 23.53 18.61
N ALA A 143 1.80 22.18 18.61
CA ALA A 143 0.51 21.53 18.80
C ALA A 143 0.37 20.93 20.20
N GLN A 144 -0.86 20.80 20.68
CA GLN A 144 -1.14 20.10 21.94
C GLN A 144 -1.10 18.58 21.74
N TRP A 145 -0.73 17.83 22.78
CA TRP A 145 -0.68 16.36 22.75
C TRP A 145 -2.02 15.68 22.46
N SER A 146 -3.14 16.39 22.67
CA SER A 146 -4.49 15.96 22.30
C SER A 146 -4.76 16.07 20.80
N GLU A 147 -3.96 16.84 20.07
CA GLU A 147 -4.12 17.03 18.65
C GLU A 147 -3.61 15.84 17.84
N ARG A 148 -4.23 15.62 16.70
CA ARG A 148 -3.93 14.53 15.80
C ARG A 148 -2.62 14.76 15.07
N LEU A 149 -1.62 13.90 15.30
CA LEU A 149 -0.32 13.99 14.67
C LEU A 149 -0.42 14.04 13.14
N SER A 150 0.12 15.11 12.57
CA SER A 150 0.41 15.25 11.15
C SER A 150 1.91 15.02 10.93
N GLY A 151 2.23 14.12 10.02
CA GLY A 151 3.64 13.75 9.77
C GLY A 151 4.39 14.76 8.92
N VAL A 152 5.55 14.36 8.43
CA VAL A 152 6.38 15.15 7.52
C VAL A 152 6.40 14.56 6.11
N GLY A 153 6.76 15.35 5.14
CA GLY A 153 6.98 14.90 3.77
C GLY A 153 5.71 14.39 3.10
N ARG A 154 5.77 13.21 2.56
CA ARG A 154 4.60 12.57 1.92
C ARG A 154 3.63 11.94 2.93
N LEU A 155 4.02 11.89 4.19
CA LEU A 155 3.23 11.34 5.29
C LEU A 155 2.56 12.44 6.13
N VAL A 156 2.43 13.66 5.59
CA VAL A 156 1.77 14.79 6.25
C VAL A 156 0.31 14.50 6.57
N ASN A 157 -0.38 13.76 5.71
CA ASN A 157 -1.74 13.32 6.01
C ASN A 157 -1.68 12.23 7.10
N PRO A 158 -2.36 12.42 8.25
CA PRO A 158 -2.37 11.45 9.35
C PRO A 158 -2.75 10.04 8.95
N VAL A 159 -3.69 9.85 8.00
CA VAL A 159 -4.10 8.53 7.52
C VAL A 159 -2.95 7.88 6.75
N SER A 160 -2.35 8.59 5.78
CA SER A 160 -1.23 8.08 4.99
C SER A 160 -0.01 7.76 5.87
N GLY A 161 0.27 8.64 6.85
CA GLY A 161 1.31 8.40 7.85
C GLY A 161 1.06 7.12 8.62
N SER A 162 -0.12 7.00 9.23
CA SER A 162 -0.52 5.82 10.00
C SER A 162 -0.46 4.53 9.17
N THR A 163 -0.93 4.55 7.91
CA THR A 163 -0.87 3.40 7.00
C THR A 163 0.57 2.94 6.76
N VAL A 164 1.48 3.87 6.46
CA VAL A 164 2.88 3.50 6.17
C VAL A 164 3.60 3.04 7.43
N TYR A 165 3.43 3.73 8.56
CA TYR A 165 4.05 3.29 9.83
C TYR A 165 3.44 1.97 10.33
N GLY A 166 2.16 1.69 10.07
CA GLY A 166 1.55 0.38 10.32
C GLY A 166 2.17 -0.73 9.47
N MET A 167 2.42 -0.47 8.19
CA MET A 167 3.19 -1.39 7.33
C MET A 167 4.60 -1.63 7.89
N VAL A 168 5.30 -0.58 8.35
CA VAL A 168 6.63 -0.74 8.95
C VAL A 168 6.56 -1.55 10.25
N ALA A 169 5.55 -1.35 11.09
CA ALA A 169 5.36 -2.16 12.29
C ALA A 169 5.20 -3.65 11.96
N LEU A 170 4.48 -3.99 10.87
CA LEU A 170 4.39 -5.36 10.36
C LEU A 170 5.72 -5.91 9.86
N ILE A 171 6.50 -5.11 9.13
CA ILE A 171 7.85 -5.48 8.69
C ILE A 171 8.75 -5.77 9.91
N CYS A 172 8.69 -4.91 10.93
CA CYS A 172 9.42 -5.10 12.19
C CYS A 172 9.01 -6.41 12.89
N PHE A 173 7.72 -6.68 12.95
CA PHE A 173 7.18 -7.92 13.50
C PHE A 173 7.67 -9.15 12.72
N TYR A 174 7.63 -9.11 11.39
CA TYR A 174 8.16 -10.15 10.53
C TYR A 174 9.65 -10.40 10.80
N MET A 175 10.48 -9.35 10.80
CA MET A 175 11.92 -9.46 11.07
C MET A 175 12.22 -10.00 12.48
N TYR A 176 11.34 -9.77 13.45
CA TYR A 176 11.50 -10.29 14.81
C TYR A 176 11.16 -11.77 14.90
N ILE A 177 10.13 -12.24 14.21
CA ILE A 177 9.63 -13.62 14.30
C ILE A 177 10.38 -14.56 13.36
N GLU A 178 10.62 -14.16 12.12
CA GLU A 178 11.38 -14.96 11.14
C GLU A 178 12.89 -14.79 11.36
N HIS A 179 13.32 -15.22 12.54
CA HIS A 179 14.63 -14.88 13.11
C HIS A 179 15.83 -15.49 12.39
N ASP A 180 15.65 -16.54 11.61
CA ASP A 180 16.76 -17.22 10.94
C ASP A 180 17.34 -16.39 9.78
N GLU A 181 16.56 -15.44 9.26
CA GLU A 181 16.97 -14.54 8.16
C GLU A 181 17.71 -13.27 8.65
N PHE A 182 17.59 -12.91 9.94
CA PHE A 182 18.10 -11.64 10.46
C PHE A 182 18.98 -11.81 11.69
N THR A 183 20.06 -11.01 11.76
CA THR A 183 20.94 -11.02 12.95
C THR A 183 20.21 -10.46 14.18
N THR A 184 20.65 -10.87 15.38
CA THR A 184 20.09 -10.40 16.66
C THR A 184 20.05 -8.86 16.75
N LYS A 185 21.07 -8.17 16.21
CA LYS A 185 21.12 -6.69 16.18
C LYS A 185 19.96 -6.10 15.38
N TRP A 186 19.67 -6.64 14.20
CA TRP A 186 18.56 -6.20 13.37
C TRP A 186 17.21 -6.52 14.00
N ARG A 187 17.08 -7.64 14.67
CA ARG A 187 15.84 -8.02 15.39
C ARG A 187 15.55 -7.09 16.56
N SER A 188 16.57 -6.78 17.39
CA SER A 188 16.41 -5.82 18.51
C SER A 188 16.09 -4.41 17.99
N PHE A 189 16.74 -3.99 16.91
CA PHE A 189 16.45 -2.72 16.24
C PHE A 189 15.01 -2.68 15.71
N ALA A 190 14.57 -3.73 15.01
CA ALA A 190 13.21 -3.85 14.51
C ALA A 190 12.17 -3.79 15.63
N LEU A 191 12.42 -4.44 16.78
CA LEU A 191 11.52 -4.34 17.93
C LEU A 191 11.34 -2.91 18.42
N ALA A 192 12.45 -2.16 18.57
CA ALA A 192 12.42 -0.76 18.99
C ALA A 192 11.70 0.13 17.97
N VAL A 193 11.99 -0.06 16.67
CA VAL A 193 11.32 0.69 15.59
C VAL A 193 9.84 0.33 15.50
N GLY A 194 9.47 -0.93 15.70
CA GLY A 194 8.07 -1.37 15.72
C GLY A 194 7.27 -0.70 16.83
N ALA A 195 7.83 -0.62 18.04
CA ALA A 195 7.20 0.10 19.16
C ALA A 195 7.03 1.60 18.86
N LEU A 196 8.05 2.23 18.24
CA LEU A 196 7.98 3.62 17.80
C LEU A 196 6.90 3.84 16.72
N CYS A 197 6.79 2.93 15.75
CA CYS A 197 5.76 2.98 14.72
C CYS A 197 4.34 2.86 15.30
N ILE A 198 4.14 1.98 16.28
CA ILE A 198 2.86 1.84 16.99
C ILE A 198 2.53 3.13 17.75
N ALA A 199 3.51 3.71 18.47
CA ALA A 199 3.32 5.00 19.14
C ALA A 199 2.92 6.11 18.14
N TYR A 200 3.60 6.19 16.98
CA TYR A 200 3.25 7.12 15.91
C TYR A 200 1.80 6.91 15.43
N MET A 201 1.38 5.67 15.18
CA MET A 201 0.01 5.34 14.77
C MET A 201 -1.03 5.79 15.80
N ILE A 202 -0.77 5.58 17.09
CA ILE A 202 -1.65 6.02 18.18
C ILE A 202 -1.81 7.54 18.12
N LEU A 203 -0.71 8.29 18.01
CA LEU A 203 -0.70 9.75 17.94
C LEU A 203 -1.43 10.29 16.68
N THR A 204 -1.48 9.56 15.58
CA THR A 204 -2.28 9.94 14.41
C THR A 204 -3.78 9.77 14.63
N GLN A 205 -4.23 9.09 15.69
CA GLN A 205 -5.63 8.80 16.00
C GLN A 205 -6.40 8.17 14.82
N THR A 206 -5.72 7.36 13.98
CA THR A 206 -6.32 6.72 12.81
C THR A 206 -6.76 5.31 13.14
N ARG A 207 -8.02 5.16 13.54
CA ARG A 207 -8.60 3.88 14.02
C ARG A 207 -8.52 2.75 13.00
N GLY A 208 -8.83 3.06 11.72
CA GLY A 208 -8.87 2.05 10.66
C GLY A 208 -7.53 1.34 10.47
N THR A 209 -6.41 2.08 10.51
CA THR A 209 -5.07 1.50 10.37
C THR A 209 -4.67 0.64 11.57
N VAL A 210 -5.07 1.04 12.79
CA VAL A 210 -4.83 0.25 14.01
C VAL A 210 -5.60 -1.06 13.98
N ILE A 211 -6.88 -1.03 13.58
CA ILE A 211 -7.70 -2.24 13.37
C ILE A 211 -7.05 -3.12 12.29
N GLY A 212 -6.61 -2.51 11.19
CA GLY A 212 -5.92 -3.21 10.11
C GLY A 212 -4.64 -3.91 10.59
N LEU A 213 -3.83 -3.23 11.39
CA LEU A 213 -2.62 -3.81 11.99
C LEU A 213 -2.94 -5.01 12.87
N PHE A 214 -3.91 -4.85 13.78
CA PHE A 214 -4.32 -5.92 14.69
C PHE A 214 -4.84 -7.16 13.94
N LEU A 215 -5.74 -6.97 12.97
CA LEU A 215 -6.31 -8.07 12.20
C LEU A 215 -5.25 -8.74 11.29
N ALA A 216 -4.33 -7.97 10.71
CA ALA A 216 -3.24 -8.53 9.91
C ALA A 216 -2.29 -9.39 10.77
N LEU A 217 -1.92 -8.93 11.96
CA LEU A 217 -1.13 -9.69 12.92
C LEU A 217 -1.84 -10.96 13.36
N LEU A 218 -3.13 -10.86 13.71
CA LEU A 218 -3.92 -12.00 14.13
C LEU A 218 -4.02 -13.06 13.02
N LEU A 219 -4.40 -12.66 11.82
CA LEU A 219 -4.51 -13.59 10.68
C LEU A 219 -3.14 -14.21 10.34
N TYR A 220 -2.08 -13.41 10.34
CA TYR A 220 -0.72 -13.92 10.13
C TYR A 220 -0.34 -15.00 11.15
N THR A 221 -0.53 -14.73 12.45
CA THR A 221 -0.13 -15.66 13.51
C THR A 221 -0.97 -16.94 13.53
N LEU A 222 -2.25 -16.84 13.19
CA LEU A 222 -3.13 -18.01 13.00
C LEU A 222 -2.68 -18.87 11.81
N PHE A 223 -2.37 -18.27 10.67
CA PHE A 223 -1.92 -19.02 9.48
C PHE A 223 -0.50 -19.57 9.61
N SER A 224 0.37 -18.90 10.35
CA SER A 224 1.75 -19.37 10.59
C SER A 224 1.86 -20.35 11.75
N HIS A 225 0.74 -20.74 12.37
CA HIS A 225 0.67 -21.62 13.55
C HIS A 225 1.44 -21.11 14.77
N HIS A 226 1.67 -19.79 14.87
CA HIS A 226 2.29 -19.16 16.04
C HIS A 226 1.25 -18.92 17.15
N TRP A 227 0.61 -19.95 17.67
CA TRP A 227 -0.51 -19.87 18.60
C TRP A 227 -0.23 -19.05 19.88
N LYS A 228 0.99 -19.12 20.39
CA LYS A 228 1.37 -18.30 21.58
C LYS A 228 1.30 -16.81 21.25
N ILE A 229 1.78 -16.41 20.08
CA ILE A 229 1.73 -15.02 19.63
C ILE A 229 0.29 -14.61 19.30
N ALA A 230 -0.48 -15.48 18.65
CA ALA A 230 -1.90 -15.22 18.41
C ALA A 230 -2.66 -14.95 19.70
N LEU A 231 -2.46 -15.78 20.74
CA LEU A 231 -3.05 -15.56 22.04
C LEU A 231 -2.61 -14.25 22.68
N THR A 232 -1.32 -13.87 22.55
CA THR A 232 -0.81 -12.58 23.04
C THR A 232 -1.49 -11.41 22.31
N VAL A 233 -1.64 -11.48 21.00
CA VAL A 233 -2.33 -10.46 20.18
C VAL A 233 -3.80 -10.34 20.62
N ILE A 234 -4.50 -11.47 20.79
CA ILE A 234 -5.89 -11.50 21.26
C ILE A 234 -5.99 -10.90 22.68
N ALA A 235 -5.12 -11.32 23.59
CA ALA A 235 -5.10 -10.80 24.95
C ALA A 235 -4.83 -9.29 25.00
N ALA A 236 -3.87 -8.79 24.19
CA ALA A 236 -3.61 -7.35 24.09
C ALA A 236 -4.83 -6.59 23.56
N GLY A 237 -5.49 -7.09 22.52
CA GLY A 237 -6.72 -6.51 21.99
C GLY A 237 -7.87 -6.51 23.00
N ALA A 238 -8.06 -7.62 23.71
CA ALA A 238 -9.06 -7.73 24.77
C ALA A 238 -8.77 -6.79 25.94
N THR A 239 -7.50 -6.67 26.36
CA THR A 239 -7.08 -5.73 27.40
C THR A 239 -7.37 -4.28 26.99
N LEU A 240 -6.99 -3.88 25.77
CA LEU A 240 -7.28 -2.54 25.25
C LEU A 240 -8.79 -2.27 25.19
N GLY A 241 -9.57 -3.24 24.73
CA GLY A 241 -11.04 -3.16 24.71
C GLY A 241 -11.63 -3.04 26.12
N PHE A 242 -11.11 -3.80 27.09
CA PHE A 242 -11.53 -3.73 28.49
C PHE A 242 -11.17 -2.37 29.11
N LEU A 243 -9.94 -1.86 28.91
CA LEU A 243 -9.52 -0.54 29.40
C LEU A 243 -10.37 0.58 28.83
N PHE A 244 -10.81 0.43 27.59
CA PHE A 244 -11.79 1.33 26.97
C PHE A 244 -13.17 1.20 27.63
N PHE A 245 -13.65 -0.03 27.83
CA PHE A 245 -14.97 -0.29 28.43
C PHE A 245 -15.08 0.24 29.86
N VAL A 246 -14.04 0.14 30.67
CA VAL A 246 -14.01 0.68 32.05
C VAL A 246 -13.73 2.19 32.11
N GLY A 247 -13.64 2.89 30.98
CA GLY A 247 -13.51 4.34 30.92
C GLY A 247 -12.12 4.90 31.27
N ILE A 248 -11.08 4.05 31.29
CA ILE A 248 -9.69 4.52 31.47
C ILE A 248 -9.26 5.40 30.30
N PHE A 249 -9.73 5.09 29.10
CA PHE A 249 -9.60 5.98 27.94
C PHE A 249 -10.89 6.79 27.78
N PRO A 250 -10.82 8.13 27.77
CA PRO A 250 -12.02 8.96 27.59
C PRO A 250 -12.75 8.57 26.31
N PRO A 251 -14.07 8.32 26.36
CA PRO A 251 -14.86 7.99 25.17
C PRO A 251 -14.69 9.01 24.06
N GLU A 252 -14.42 10.28 24.42
CA GLU A 252 -14.19 11.39 23.48
C GLU A 252 -13.00 11.14 22.55
N LEU A 253 -11.93 10.47 23.03
CA LEU A 253 -10.79 10.12 22.18
C LEU A 253 -11.17 9.16 21.04
N VAL A 254 -12.19 8.33 21.25
CA VAL A 254 -12.60 7.30 20.29
C VAL A 254 -13.93 7.63 19.63
N LEU A 255 -14.90 8.22 20.33
CA LEU A 255 -16.26 8.43 19.86
C LEU A 255 -16.55 9.83 19.37
N ALA A 256 -15.78 10.85 19.76
CA ALA A 256 -16.03 12.26 19.42
C ALA A 256 -16.12 12.54 17.91
N ARG A 257 -15.57 11.67 17.06
CA ARG A 257 -15.63 11.82 15.59
C ARG A 257 -16.71 11.00 14.90
N GLY A 258 -17.50 10.22 15.63
CA GLY A 258 -18.51 9.36 15.03
C GLY A 258 -17.94 8.38 13.98
N MET A 259 -18.76 7.95 13.04
CA MET A 259 -18.37 7.12 11.89
C MET A 259 -17.86 7.95 10.69
N SER A 260 -17.58 9.25 10.87
CA SER A 260 -17.01 10.16 9.85
C SER A 260 -17.84 10.21 8.57
N TYR A 261 -19.17 10.18 8.66
CA TYR A 261 -20.13 10.19 7.55
C TYR A 261 -19.91 9.08 6.50
N ARG A 262 -19.15 8.02 6.82
CA ARG A 262 -18.89 6.94 5.86
C ARG A 262 -20.14 6.17 5.45
N PRO A 263 -21.07 5.80 6.35
CA PRO A 263 -22.30 5.15 5.94
C PRO A 263 -23.12 5.97 4.95
N GLU A 264 -23.23 7.27 5.19
CA GLU A 264 -23.92 8.21 4.33
C GLU A 264 -23.21 8.35 2.96
N ILE A 265 -21.89 8.52 2.97
CA ILE A 265 -21.07 8.56 1.75
C ILE A 265 -21.25 7.25 0.94
N TRP A 266 -21.23 6.09 1.61
CA TRP A 266 -21.34 4.80 0.94
C TRP A 266 -22.74 4.56 0.38
N SER A 267 -23.81 5.00 1.09
CA SER A 267 -25.19 4.90 0.60
C SER A 267 -25.39 5.76 -0.66
N ILE A 268 -24.86 6.98 -0.68
CA ILE A 268 -24.89 7.86 -1.85
C ILE A 268 -24.04 7.28 -2.99
N ALA A 269 -22.83 6.78 -2.69
CA ALA A 269 -21.99 6.13 -3.70
C ALA A 269 -22.69 4.93 -4.37
N LEU A 270 -23.47 4.17 -3.59
CA LEU A 270 -24.22 3.01 -4.10
C LEU A 270 -25.27 3.42 -5.14
N THR A 271 -25.95 4.58 -4.97
CA THR A 271 -26.92 5.03 -6.00
C THR A 271 -26.23 5.29 -7.33
N TYR A 272 -25.07 5.96 -7.33
CA TYR A 272 -24.28 6.15 -8.55
C TYR A 272 -23.76 4.81 -9.14
N ILE A 273 -23.33 3.86 -8.30
CA ILE A 273 -22.91 2.54 -8.79
C ILE A 273 -24.05 1.82 -9.50
N LEU A 274 -25.29 1.94 -8.99
CA LEU A 274 -26.47 1.33 -9.61
C LEU A 274 -26.86 1.96 -10.94
N ASP A 275 -26.55 3.26 -11.16
CA ASP A 275 -26.78 3.94 -12.42
C ASP A 275 -25.87 3.42 -13.56
N ASN A 276 -24.61 3.09 -13.25
CA ASN A 276 -23.64 2.54 -14.21
C ASN A 276 -22.87 1.34 -13.64
N PRO A 277 -23.53 0.20 -13.40
CA PRO A 277 -22.96 -0.89 -12.61
C PRO A 277 -21.81 -1.63 -13.31
N TRP A 278 -21.84 -1.75 -14.65
CA TRP A 278 -20.88 -2.59 -15.38
C TRP A 278 -19.52 -1.94 -15.60
N PHE A 279 -19.48 -0.67 -16.01
CA PHE A 279 -18.25 0.02 -16.41
C PHE A 279 -17.96 1.27 -15.57
N GLY A 280 -18.86 1.62 -14.65
CA GLY A 280 -18.72 2.79 -13.78
C GLY A 280 -18.79 4.13 -14.52
N HIS A 281 -18.42 5.18 -13.80
CA HIS A 281 -18.51 6.57 -14.26
C HIS A 281 -17.18 7.17 -14.73
N GLY A 282 -16.09 6.39 -14.79
CA GLY A 282 -14.76 6.85 -15.16
C GLY A 282 -13.93 7.41 -14.00
N ALA A 283 -12.60 7.40 -14.17
CA ALA A 283 -11.64 7.68 -13.10
C ALA A 283 -11.62 9.14 -12.63
N GLU A 284 -12.16 10.09 -13.40
CA GLU A 284 -12.29 11.51 -13.01
C GLU A 284 -13.68 11.84 -12.45
N PHE A 285 -14.54 10.86 -12.28
CA PHE A 285 -15.86 11.08 -11.71
C PHE A 285 -15.73 11.57 -10.27
N GLY A 286 -16.23 12.79 -10.04
CA GLY A 286 -16.26 13.44 -8.74
C GLY A 286 -17.68 13.44 -8.18
N VAL A 287 -17.83 13.01 -6.94
CA VAL A 287 -19.13 13.04 -6.25
C VAL A 287 -19.08 14.08 -5.14
N ALA A 288 -20.08 14.95 -5.14
CA ALA A 288 -20.40 15.81 -4.00
C ALA A 288 -21.40 15.04 -3.11
N TYR A 289 -20.98 14.63 -1.94
CA TYR A 289 -21.82 13.89 -1.00
C TYR A 289 -22.56 14.86 -0.08
N GLU A 290 -23.86 15.03 -0.26
CA GLU A 290 -24.71 15.76 0.66
C GLU A 290 -25.07 14.87 1.85
N VAL A 291 -24.25 14.91 2.89
CA VAL A 291 -24.39 14.04 4.08
C VAL A 291 -25.34 14.61 5.13
N SER A 292 -25.69 15.91 5.04
CA SER A 292 -26.63 16.62 5.91
C SER A 292 -27.09 17.90 5.23
N LYS A 293 -28.20 18.51 5.68
CA LYS A 293 -28.82 19.75 5.12
C LYS A 293 -27.86 20.88 4.81
N ASN A 294 -26.69 20.95 5.44
CA ASN A 294 -25.68 22.00 5.24
C ASN A 294 -24.25 21.46 5.13
N VAL A 295 -24.07 20.15 4.93
CA VAL A 295 -22.74 19.52 4.89
C VAL A 295 -22.61 18.74 3.60
N THR A 296 -21.86 19.31 2.65
CA THR A 296 -21.46 18.64 1.41
C THR A 296 -19.99 18.25 1.53
N ILE A 297 -19.68 16.99 1.31
CA ILE A 297 -18.32 16.47 1.32
C ILE A 297 -17.90 16.22 -0.13
N ASN A 298 -16.99 17.06 -0.63
CA ASN A 298 -16.32 16.84 -1.92
C ASN A 298 -15.10 15.97 -1.67
N SER A 299 -15.29 14.68 -1.60
CA SER A 299 -14.23 13.73 -1.24
C SER A 299 -14.43 12.39 -1.97
N HIS A 300 -13.54 11.48 -1.68
CA HIS A 300 -13.67 10.09 -2.09
C HIS A 300 -14.37 9.26 -1.01
N THR A 301 -14.78 8.03 -1.35
CA THR A 301 -15.56 7.15 -0.44
C THR A 301 -14.79 6.66 0.78
N HIS A 302 -13.48 6.93 0.91
CA HIS A 302 -12.61 6.31 1.92
C HIS A 302 -12.61 4.77 1.90
N ASN A 303 -12.97 4.18 0.75
CA ASN A 303 -12.95 2.75 0.48
C ASN A 303 -12.57 2.52 -0.99
N ALA A 304 -11.38 1.94 -1.23
CA ALA A 304 -10.85 1.76 -2.58
C ALA A 304 -11.70 0.83 -3.44
N PHE A 305 -12.42 -0.11 -2.83
CA PHE A 305 -13.28 -1.06 -3.56
C PHE A 305 -14.57 -0.37 -4.03
N ILE A 306 -15.17 0.47 -3.20
CA ILE A 306 -16.32 1.30 -3.60
C ILE A 306 -15.88 2.31 -4.67
N ASN A 307 -14.69 2.94 -4.52
CA ASN A 307 -14.15 3.80 -5.56
C ASN A 307 -13.90 3.04 -6.88
N SER A 308 -13.43 1.78 -6.80
CA SER A 308 -13.26 0.95 -8.00
C SER A 308 -14.61 0.68 -8.69
N LEU A 309 -15.66 0.36 -7.93
CA LEU A 309 -17.02 0.21 -8.48
C LEU A 309 -17.54 1.50 -9.12
N LEU A 310 -17.28 2.66 -8.51
CA LEU A 310 -17.65 3.96 -9.09
C LEU A 310 -16.93 4.27 -10.40
N TYR A 311 -15.63 3.96 -10.47
CA TYR A 311 -14.79 4.37 -11.61
C TYR A 311 -14.84 3.39 -12.77
N VAL A 312 -14.75 2.09 -12.50
CA VAL A 312 -14.64 1.03 -13.52
C VAL A 312 -15.70 -0.06 -13.39
N GLY A 313 -16.67 0.14 -12.52
CA GLY A 313 -17.81 -0.76 -12.33
C GLY A 313 -17.42 -2.16 -11.88
N ILE A 314 -18.36 -3.08 -12.03
CA ILE A 314 -18.20 -4.50 -11.68
C ILE A 314 -17.07 -5.13 -12.51
N ALA A 315 -16.98 -4.83 -13.80
CA ALA A 315 -15.99 -5.43 -14.69
C ALA A 315 -14.56 -5.16 -14.25
N GLY A 316 -14.19 -3.89 -13.94
CA GLY A 316 -12.87 -3.55 -13.44
C GLY A 316 -12.62 -4.04 -12.01
N THR A 317 -13.63 -3.96 -11.16
CA THR A 317 -13.49 -4.40 -9.76
C THR A 317 -13.27 -5.91 -9.67
N ILE A 318 -13.87 -6.72 -10.55
CA ILE A 318 -13.57 -8.16 -10.63
C ILE A 318 -12.10 -8.41 -10.95
N LEU A 319 -11.50 -7.66 -11.90
CA LEU A 319 -10.06 -7.79 -12.21
C LEU A 319 -9.19 -7.51 -10.97
N LEU A 320 -9.51 -6.46 -10.21
CA LEU A 320 -8.83 -6.12 -8.96
C LEU A 320 -8.97 -7.25 -7.93
N LEU A 321 -10.20 -7.72 -7.69
CA LEU A 321 -10.47 -8.78 -6.71
C LEU A 321 -9.80 -10.10 -7.11
N MET A 322 -9.78 -10.44 -8.40
CA MET A 322 -9.05 -11.60 -8.90
C MET A 322 -7.54 -11.47 -8.70
N ALA A 323 -6.95 -10.28 -8.94
CA ALA A 323 -5.53 -10.02 -8.69
C ALA A 323 -5.21 -10.21 -7.19
N ILE A 324 -6.03 -9.68 -6.30
CA ILE A 324 -5.91 -9.83 -4.84
C ILE A 324 -6.04 -11.32 -4.44
N ALA A 325 -7.07 -12.01 -4.92
CA ALA A 325 -7.32 -13.41 -4.58
C ALA A 325 -6.17 -14.33 -5.01
N GLN A 326 -5.64 -14.13 -6.24
CA GLN A 326 -4.46 -14.86 -6.71
C GLN A 326 -3.21 -14.50 -5.90
N SER A 327 -3.05 -13.24 -5.51
CA SER A 327 -1.93 -12.80 -4.68
C SER A 327 -1.95 -13.48 -3.30
N LEU A 328 -3.11 -13.50 -2.64
CA LEU A 328 -3.27 -14.22 -1.36
C LEU A 328 -3.04 -15.72 -1.50
N ARG A 329 -3.54 -16.33 -2.59
CA ARG A 329 -3.31 -17.76 -2.86
C ARG A 329 -1.83 -18.06 -3.01
N TYR A 330 -1.11 -17.34 -3.89
CA TYR A 330 0.29 -17.63 -4.17
C TYR A 330 1.22 -17.29 -3.01
N THR A 331 0.98 -16.22 -2.27
CA THR A 331 1.76 -15.91 -1.06
C THR A 331 1.60 -16.97 0.01
N ARG A 332 0.39 -17.56 0.13
CA ARG A 332 0.13 -18.67 1.05
C ARG A 332 0.79 -19.95 0.60
N THR A 333 0.65 -20.36 -0.66
CA THR A 333 1.19 -21.63 -1.18
C THR A 333 2.72 -21.62 -1.30
N SER A 334 3.34 -20.45 -1.50
CA SER A 334 4.81 -20.28 -1.53
C SER A 334 5.41 -19.99 -0.16
N ASN A 335 4.60 -19.94 0.90
CA ASN A 335 5.01 -19.53 2.24
C ASN A 335 5.71 -18.16 2.28
N ASN A 336 5.31 -17.24 1.37
CA ASN A 336 5.80 -15.86 1.39
C ASN A 336 5.02 -15.06 2.45
N ARG A 337 5.41 -15.26 3.70
CA ARG A 337 4.72 -14.75 4.89
C ARG A 337 4.69 -13.23 4.93
N LEU A 338 5.79 -12.57 4.53
CA LEU A 338 5.85 -11.11 4.49
C LEU A 338 4.79 -10.54 3.53
N ALA A 339 4.81 -10.99 2.26
CA ALA A 339 3.87 -10.50 1.28
C ALA A 339 2.42 -10.79 1.67
N PHE A 340 2.13 -11.97 2.23
CA PHE A 340 0.80 -12.32 2.74
C PHE A 340 0.32 -11.34 3.82
N MET A 341 1.15 -11.09 4.83
CA MET A 341 0.81 -10.20 5.95
C MET A 341 0.59 -8.76 5.48
N LEU A 342 1.47 -8.25 4.61
CA LEU A 342 1.33 -6.91 4.05
C LEU A 342 0.09 -6.77 3.17
N LEU A 343 -0.26 -7.79 2.38
CA LEU A 343 -1.49 -7.81 1.57
C LEU A 343 -2.75 -7.78 2.44
N VAL A 344 -2.81 -8.61 3.49
CA VAL A 344 -3.96 -8.61 4.40
C VAL A 344 -4.13 -7.23 5.03
N TYR A 345 -3.05 -6.63 5.51
CA TYR A 345 -3.07 -5.27 6.04
C TYR A 345 -3.58 -4.25 5.01
N ALA A 346 -3.02 -4.30 3.81
CA ALA A 346 -3.39 -3.39 2.73
C ALA A 346 -4.88 -3.51 2.35
N ILE A 347 -5.41 -4.72 2.27
CA ILE A 347 -6.84 -4.95 1.95
C ILE A 347 -7.74 -4.33 3.01
N ILE A 348 -7.42 -4.53 4.30
CA ILE A 348 -8.21 -3.97 5.40
C ILE A 348 -8.11 -2.45 5.40
N ASP A 349 -6.90 -1.90 5.26
CA ASP A 349 -6.70 -0.44 5.23
C ASP A 349 -7.39 0.20 4.03
N LEU A 350 -7.29 -0.39 2.84
CA LEU A 350 -7.98 0.06 1.63
C LEU A 350 -9.51 0.02 1.75
N SER A 351 -10.06 -0.91 2.53
CA SER A 351 -11.50 -0.99 2.82
C SER A 351 -11.96 0.13 3.75
N LEU A 352 -11.06 0.68 4.57
CA LEU A 352 -11.39 1.69 5.59
C LEU A 352 -10.88 3.09 5.26
N ASN A 353 -9.77 3.21 4.56
CA ASN A 353 -9.07 4.48 4.32
C ASN A 353 -8.66 4.66 2.85
N GLY A 354 -9.07 3.72 1.97
CA GLY A 354 -8.60 3.65 0.60
C GLY A 354 -8.98 4.85 -0.27
N TYR A 355 -8.11 5.11 -1.25
CA TYR A 355 -8.25 6.15 -2.26
C TYR A 355 -8.01 5.58 -3.67
N LYS A 356 -7.57 6.40 -4.62
CA LYS A 356 -7.25 5.98 -5.98
C LYS A 356 -6.09 4.98 -5.99
N LEU A 357 -6.27 3.83 -6.66
CA LEU A 357 -5.24 2.81 -6.81
C LEU A 357 -4.29 3.08 -7.99
N LEU A 358 -4.73 3.86 -8.97
CA LEU A 358 -3.91 4.34 -10.09
C LEU A 358 -3.62 5.82 -9.91
N ASP A 359 -2.34 6.15 -9.68
CA ASP A 359 -1.86 7.53 -9.54
C ASP A 359 -0.33 7.58 -9.77
N HIS A 360 0.24 8.80 -9.79
CA HIS A 360 1.69 9.01 -9.72
C HIS A 360 2.30 8.34 -8.46
N PRO A 361 3.64 8.21 -8.34
CA PRO A 361 4.26 7.60 -7.17
C PRO A 361 3.71 8.15 -5.85
N GLN A 362 3.02 7.33 -5.09
CA GLN A 362 2.40 7.65 -3.80
C GLN A 362 2.45 6.46 -2.84
N VAL A 363 2.04 6.67 -1.60
CA VAL A 363 2.15 5.65 -0.53
C VAL A 363 1.49 4.31 -0.88
N GLY A 364 0.41 4.32 -1.69
CA GLY A 364 -0.25 3.11 -2.19
C GLY A 364 0.67 2.17 -2.99
N TRP A 365 1.73 2.74 -3.63
CA TRP A 365 2.72 1.92 -4.31
C TRP A 365 3.48 1.03 -3.34
N LEU A 366 3.78 1.55 -2.15
CA LEU A 366 4.56 0.86 -1.15
C LEU A 366 3.73 -0.14 -0.34
N TYR A 367 2.54 0.25 0.14
CA TYR A 367 1.79 -0.64 1.03
C TYR A 367 0.86 -1.62 0.33
N PHE A 368 0.49 -1.38 -0.96
CA PHE A 368 -0.40 -2.26 -1.72
C PHE A 368 0.26 -2.89 -2.94
N TRP A 369 0.83 -2.07 -3.86
CA TRP A 369 1.38 -2.62 -5.12
C TRP A 369 2.71 -3.36 -4.94
N PHE A 370 3.52 -2.97 -3.96
CA PHE A 370 4.74 -3.71 -3.62
C PHE A 370 4.45 -5.15 -3.17
N PRO A 371 3.54 -5.42 -2.19
CA PRO A 371 3.21 -6.81 -1.85
C PRO A 371 2.48 -7.58 -2.98
N ILE A 372 1.70 -6.93 -3.85
CA ILE A 372 1.17 -7.55 -5.08
C ILE A 372 2.31 -8.03 -5.98
N ALA A 373 3.34 -7.21 -6.18
CA ALA A 373 4.51 -7.58 -6.98
C ALA A 373 5.32 -8.73 -6.35
N LEU A 374 5.47 -8.75 -5.02
CA LEU A 374 6.08 -9.89 -4.31
C LEU A 374 5.25 -11.17 -4.47
N ALA A 375 3.93 -11.07 -4.49
CA ALA A 375 3.05 -12.22 -4.75
C ALA A 375 3.20 -12.73 -6.18
N ALA A 376 3.28 -11.83 -7.17
CA ALA A 376 3.56 -12.19 -8.56
C ALA A 376 4.93 -12.87 -8.72
N THR A 377 5.94 -12.42 -7.96
CA THR A 377 7.25 -13.11 -7.90
C THR A 377 7.10 -14.54 -7.38
N SER A 378 6.29 -14.73 -6.32
CA SER A 378 6.01 -16.05 -5.75
C SER A 378 5.32 -16.98 -6.76
N GLU A 379 4.37 -16.45 -7.54
CA GLU A 379 3.70 -17.16 -8.63
C GLU A 379 4.71 -17.60 -9.70
N LEU A 380 5.58 -16.71 -10.15
CA LEU A 380 6.58 -17.01 -11.18
C LEU A 380 7.58 -18.05 -10.71
N ARG A 381 8.06 -17.98 -9.46
CA ARG A 381 8.96 -18.99 -8.90
C ARG A 381 8.35 -20.40 -8.83
N GLN A 382 7.03 -20.49 -8.66
CA GLN A 382 6.34 -21.78 -8.67
C GLN A 382 6.11 -22.34 -10.08
N LYS A 383 5.94 -21.43 -11.08
CA LYS A 383 5.68 -21.82 -12.47
C LYS A 383 6.92 -22.06 -13.32
N LEU A 384 7.99 -21.32 -13.04
CA LEU A 384 9.25 -21.47 -13.76
C LEU A 384 10.04 -22.66 -13.17
N PRO A 385 10.54 -23.58 -14.02
CA PRO A 385 11.39 -24.66 -13.54
C PRO A 385 12.62 -24.08 -12.85
N GLN A 386 12.94 -24.62 -11.68
CA GLN A 386 14.19 -24.32 -10.97
C GLN A 386 15.34 -24.93 -11.79
N HIS A 387 16.06 -24.10 -12.54
CA HIS A 387 17.31 -24.48 -13.23
C HIS A 387 18.50 -24.21 -12.32
#